data_20d273742712a1264caf2c35c05556e6
#
_entry.id   20d273742712a1264caf2c35c05556e6
#
_cell.length_a   1.000
_cell.length_b   1.000
_cell.length_c   1.000
_cell.angle_alpha   90.00
_cell.angle_beta   90.00
_cell.angle_gamma   90.00
#
_symmetry.space_group_name_H-M   'P 1'
#
loop_
_entity.id
_entity.type
_entity.pdbx_description
1 polymer ?
#
loop_
_entity_poly.entity_id
_entity_poly.type
_entity_poly.pdbx_seq_one_letter_code
_entity_poly.pdbx_strand_id
1 'polypeptide(L)'
;PILQFPLGKNIAASLGLLPFSYVGYSYGGTINNGSESKLGEGGINQAYAGVSVNVYKGFSLGANISYLFGNIVHDNYIIPSNQNTIDGIIENKLHVSDFHVEFGAQYTYKINEKDKFTIGAVYSPKKALLGHEYRTEQVYSSSSSSTASQVEKSDTTSLKGNYEIASTYGLGFTYSRDNLFTVGADVTFQDWKDTRYAGRTDTLNNRIKVAVGGEYIPNILSRNYLKRIRYRLGAFYNQSYLKVSDASTNSSMNMREVGVSCGFGLPIKSDKSIVNLGLEYVNRRTTPQALITENYLRVSVSLTFNEFWFFKRKFE
;
A
#
# COMPACT_ATOMS: atom_id res chain seq x y z
N PRO A 1 -1.30 -13.40 2.32
CA PRO A 1 -2.05 -14.19 3.32
C PRO A 1 -1.93 -13.54 4.70
N ILE A 2 -3.01 -13.62 5.48
CA ILE A 2 -3.07 -13.15 6.86
C ILE A 2 -3.69 -14.27 7.70
N LEU A 3 -3.07 -14.57 8.84
CA LEU A 3 -3.56 -15.49 9.86
C LEU A 3 -3.83 -14.69 11.13
N GLN A 4 -4.99 -14.91 11.74
CA GLN A 4 -5.37 -14.30 13.03
C GLN A 4 -5.93 -15.38 13.95
N PHE A 5 -5.49 -15.39 15.18
CA PHE A 5 -5.92 -16.38 16.14
C PHE A 5 -5.87 -15.85 17.58
N PRO A 6 -6.81 -16.25 18.43
CA PRO A 6 -6.79 -15.91 19.84
C PRO A 6 -5.73 -16.76 20.57
N LEU A 7 -4.87 -16.13 21.36
CA LEU A 7 -3.92 -16.79 22.27
C LEU A 7 -4.55 -17.01 23.65
N GLY A 8 -5.60 -16.30 23.98
CA GLY A 8 -6.31 -16.39 25.25
C GLY A 8 -7.58 -15.55 25.25
N LYS A 9 -8.18 -15.37 26.42
CA LYS A 9 -9.43 -14.59 26.55
C LYS A 9 -9.29 -13.13 26.16
N ASN A 10 -8.12 -12.54 26.39
CA ASN A 10 -7.86 -11.12 26.21
C ASN A 10 -6.71 -10.83 25.24
N ILE A 11 -6.07 -11.85 24.67
CA ILE A 11 -4.88 -11.72 23.82
C ILE A 11 -5.16 -12.39 22.48
N ALA A 12 -4.85 -11.68 21.39
CA ALA A 12 -4.88 -12.23 20.05
C ALA A 12 -3.55 -11.96 19.34
N ALA A 13 -3.21 -12.82 18.40
CA ALA A 13 -2.04 -12.68 17.56
C ALA A 13 -2.44 -12.69 16.08
N SER A 14 -1.59 -12.07 15.28
CA SER A 14 -1.71 -12.07 13.83
C SER A 14 -0.34 -12.25 13.19
N LEU A 15 -0.33 -12.95 12.06
CA LEU A 15 0.84 -13.14 11.22
C LEU A 15 0.41 -12.86 9.79
N GLY A 16 1.27 -12.25 8.98
CA GLY A 16 0.91 -12.01 7.59
C GLY A 16 2.09 -11.69 6.69
N LEU A 17 1.86 -11.89 5.41
CA LEU A 17 2.73 -11.49 4.32
C LEU A 17 1.92 -10.60 3.38
N LEU A 18 2.32 -9.34 3.23
CA LEU A 18 1.62 -8.32 2.48
C LEU A 18 2.58 -7.49 1.63
N PRO A 19 2.15 -6.93 0.50
CA PRO A 19 2.89 -5.87 -0.15
C PRO A 19 2.89 -4.60 0.74
N PHE A 20 4.05 -3.97 0.89
CA PHE A 20 4.22 -2.70 1.60
C PHE A 20 4.22 -1.52 0.63
N SER A 21 4.98 -1.63 -0.46
CA SER A 21 4.99 -0.66 -1.55
C SER A 21 5.12 -1.36 -2.89
N TYR A 22 4.71 -0.67 -3.94
CA TYR A 22 4.82 -1.15 -5.31
C TYR A 22 5.22 0.01 -6.23
N VAL A 23 6.14 -0.27 -7.14
CA VAL A 23 6.57 0.65 -8.19
C VAL A 23 6.31 -0.02 -9.54
N GLY A 24 5.63 0.70 -10.44
CA GLY A 24 5.37 0.25 -11.80
C GLY A 24 5.07 1.46 -12.67
N TYR A 25 6.04 1.89 -13.46
CA TYR A 25 5.85 2.94 -14.45
C TYR A 25 6.79 2.74 -15.65
N SER A 26 6.35 3.17 -16.81
CA SER A 26 7.15 3.24 -18.01
C SER A 26 6.73 4.47 -18.80
N TYR A 27 7.63 5.40 -18.99
CA TYR A 27 7.40 6.57 -19.82
C TYR A 27 8.68 7.05 -20.46
N GLY A 28 8.56 7.75 -21.59
CA GLY A 28 9.69 8.31 -22.29
C GLY A 28 9.30 9.56 -23.06
N GLY A 29 10.31 10.28 -23.52
CA GLY A 29 10.12 11.50 -24.27
C GLY A 29 11.36 11.93 -25.02
N THR A 30 11.20 12.93 -25.86
CA THR A 30 12.31 13.54 -26.60
C THR A 30 12.99 14.57 -25.70
N ILE A 31 14.31 14.52 -25.64
CA ILE A 31 15.17 15.52 -25.00
C ILE A 31 15.95 16.28 -26.08
N ASN A 32 16.62 17.39 -25.71
CA ASN A 32 17.26 18.31 -26.69
C ASN A 32 18.21 17.60 -27.68
N ASN A 33 18.89 16.51 -27.25
CA ASN A 33 19.87 15.80 -28.09
C ASN A 33 19.62 14.29 -28.14
N GLY A 34 18.33 13.85 -28.10
CA GLY A 34 18.02 12.44 -28.13
C GLY A 34 16.65 12.10 -27.59
N SER A 35 16.52 10.88 -27.09
CA SER A 35 15.34 10.41 -26.37
C SER A 35 15.74 9.80 -25.03
N GLU A 36 14.86 9.93 -24.04
CA GLU A 36 14.99 9.35 -22.72
C GLU A 36 13.79 8.44 -22.45
N SER A 37 14.03 7.26 -21.88
CA SER A 37 12.98 6.37 -21.41
C SER A 37 13.26 5.95 -19.98
N LYS A 38 12.25 6.10 -19.11
CA LYS A 38 12.32 5.75 -17.69
C LYS A 38 11.40 4.59 -17.39
N LEU A 39 11.96 3.57 -16.79
CA LEU A 39 11.26 2.40 -16.30
C LEU A 39 11.46 2.28 -14.79
N GLY A 40 10.39 1.99 -14.08
CA GLY A 40 10.48 1.65 -12.66
C GLY A 40 9.67 0.40 -12.39
N GLU A 41 10.27 -0.56 -11.70
CA GLU A 41 9.62 -1.81 -11.38
C GLU A 41 10.00 -2.34 -10.00
N GLY A 42 9.21 -3.29 -9.50
CA GLY A 42 9.44 -3.96 -8.24
C GLY A 42 8.61 -3.43 -7.09
N GLY A 43 9.07 -3.69 -5.87
CA GLY A 43 8.37 -3.26 -4.65
C GLY A 43 8.95 -3.87 -3.39
N ILE A 44 8.44 -3.41 -2.28
CA ILE A 44 8.80 -3.88 -0.95
C ILE A 44 7.63 -4.69 -0.41
N ASN A 45 7.92 -5.86 0.12
CA ASN A 45 6.99 -6.71 0.85
C ASN A 45 7.25 -6.62 2.35
N GLN A 46 6.25 -6.96 3.14
CA GLN A 46 6.38 -7.08 4.58
C GLN A 46 5.90 -8.44 5.07
N ALA A 47 6.71 -9.09 5.88
CA ALA A 47 6.30 -10.18 6.73
C ALA A 47 6.12 -9.62 8.14
N TYR A 48 4.92 -9.73 8.72
CA TYR A 48 4.65 -9.14 10.02
C TYR A 48 4.14 -10.16 11.05
N ALA A 49 4.44 -9.88 12.29
CA ALA A 49 3.85 -10.50 13.46
C ALA A 49 3.24 -9.40 14.34
N GLY A 50 2.01 -9.62 14.78
CA GLY A 50 1.29 -8.67 15.61
C GLY A 50 0.69 -9.34 16.85
N VAL A 51 0.59 -8.58 17.91
CA VAL A 51 -0.10 -8.96 19.13
C VAL A 51 -1.03 -7.85 19.58
N SER A 52 -2.20 -8.22 20.08
CA SER A 52 -3.17 -7.28 20.65
C SER A 52 -3.67 -7.81 21.99
N VAL A 53 -3.92 -6.88 22.91
CA VAL A 53 -4.40 -7.15 24.26
C VAL A 53 -5.61 -6.30 24.55
N ASN A 54 -6.69 -6.92 25.02
CA ASN A 54 -7.83 -6.21 25.59
C ASN A 54 -7.49 -5.86 27.05
N VAL A 55 -7.15 -4.59 27.27
CA VAL A 55 -6.64 -4.10 28.56
C VAL A 55 -7.79 -3.88 29.55
N TYR A 56 -8.88 -3.28 29.08
CA TYR A 56 -10.02 -2.92 29.92
C TYR A 56 -11.29 -2.77 29.09
N LYS A 57 -12.40 -3.35 29.52
CA LYS A 57 -13.80 -3.20 29.01
C LYS A 57 -13.94 -2.50 27.65
N GLY A 58 -13.47 -3.15 26.57
CA GLY A 58 -13.57 -2.61 25.22
C GLY A 58 -12.38 -1.77 24.77
N PHE A 59 -11.39 -1.49 25.63
CA PHE A 59 -10.15 -0.83 25.25
C PHE A 59 -9.05 -1.86 24.95
N SER A 60 -8.53 -1.83 23.73
CA SER A 60 -7.50 -2.75 23.26
C SER A 60 -6.29 -1.97 22.75
N LEU A 61 -5.12 -2.51 23.02
CA LEU A 61 -3.85 -2.04 22.48
C LEU A 61 -3.23 -3.14 21.63
N GLY A 62 -2.52 -2.77 20.59
CA GLY A 62 -1.82 -3.69 19.73
C GLY A 62 -0.52 -3.11 19.19
N ALA A 63 0.37 -4.00 18.81
CA ALA A 63 1.61 -3.66 18.13
C ALA A 63 1.92 -4.71 17.06
N ASN A 64 2.43 -4.24 15.93
CA ASN A 64 2.95 -5.05 14.85
C ASN A 64 4.44 -4.77 14.70
N ILE A 65 5.23 -5.83 14.50
CA ILE A 65 6.59 -5.75 14.01
C ILE A 65 6.63 -6.40 12.63
N SER A 66 7.18 -5.69 11.66
CA SER A 66 7.26 -6.13 10.27
C SER A 66 8.72 -6.19 9.83
N TYR A 67 9.08 -7.23 9.09
CA TYR A 67 10.32 -7.28 8.32
C TYR A 67 10.02 -6.86 6.88
N LEU A 68 10.62 -5.76 6.45
CA LEU A 68 10.51 -5.20 5.10
C LEU A 68 11.61 -5.77 4.23
N PHE A 69 11.26 -6.31 3.07
CA PHE A 69 12.21 -6.88 2.12
C PHE A 69 11.74 -6.71 0.69
N GLY A 70 12.69 -6.50 -0.21
CA GLY A 70 12.39 -6.39 -1.63
C GLY A 70 13.36 -5.49 -2.36
N ASN A 71 13.12 -5.38 -3.67
CA ASN A 71 13.92 -4.56 -4.57
C ASN A 71 13.01 -3.62 -5.35
N ILE A 72 13.50 -2.40 -5.56
CA ILE A 72 12.94 -1.43 -6.48
C ILE A 72 14.04 -1.08 -7.48
N VAL A 73 13.75 -1.18 -8.77
CA VAL A 73 14.67 -0.87 -9.84
C VAL A 73 14.15 0.33 -10.62
N HIS A 74 15.02 1.29 -10.85
CA HIS A 74 14.76 2.46 -11.69
C HIS A 74 15.80 2.50 -12.80
N ASP A 75 15.35 2.29 -14.02
CA ASP A 75 16.19 2.35 -15.21
C ASP A 75 15.94 3.65 -15.97
N ASN A 76 17.00 4.28 -16.38
CA ASN A 76 16.98 5.43 -17.27
C ASN A 76 17.80 5.13 -18.52
N TYR A 77 17.10 4.95 -19.64
CA TYR A 77 17.67 4.72 -20.97
C TYR A 77 17.83 6.07 -21.67
N ILE A 78 19.05 6.37 -22.12
CA ILE A 78 19.36 7.60 -22.86
C ILE A 78 19.88 7.19 -24.23
N ILE A 79 19.18 7.60 -25.28
CA ILE A 79 19.53 7.34 -26.68
C ILE A 79 19.78 8.71 -27.35
N PRO A 80 21.07 9.06 -27.58
CA PRO A 80 21.42 10.32 -28.23
C PRO A 80 21.00 10.36 -29.71
N SER A 81 20.62 11.52 -30.22
CA SER A 81 20.28 11.71 -31.64
C SER A 81 21.49 11.63 -32.58
N ASN A 82 22.69 11.79 -32.05
CA ASN A 82 23.91 11.75 -32.83
C ASN A 82 24.45 10.31 -32.96
N GLN A 83 24.56 9.79 -34.18
CA GLN A 83 25.02 8.43 -34.48
C GLN A 83 26.48 8.13 -33.98
N ASN A 84 27.24 9.15 -33.63
CA ASN A 84 28.57 9.03 -33.09
C ASN A 84 28.61 8.98 -31.55
N THR A 85 27.45 9.00 -30.90
CA THR A 85 27.32 8.97 -29.45
C THR A 85 26.78 7.60 -29.05
N ILE A 86 27.20 7.12 -27.92
CA ILE A 86 26.91 5.76 -27.42
C ILE A 86 25.63 5.82 -26.56
N ASP A 87 24.76 4.83 -26.71
CA ASP A 87 23.57 4.68 -25.87
C ASP A 87 23.96 4.33 -24.42
N GLY A 88 23.26 4.86 -23.45
CA GLY A 88 23.55 4.63 -22.04
C GLY A 88 22.33 4.17 -21.24
N ILE A 89 22.57 3.31 -20.26
CA ILE A 89 21.59 2.94 -19.24
C ILE A 89 22.16 3.29 -17.87
N ILE A 90 21.36 3.96 -17.07
CA ILE A 90 21.63 4.17 -15.66
C ILE A 90 20.57 3.37 -14.88
N GLU A 91 21.01 2.28 -14.24
CA GLU A 91 20.20 1.47 -13.34
C GLU A 91 20.45 1.89 -11.90
N ASN A 92 19.38 2.20 -11.15
CA ASN A 92 19.42 2.39 -9.70
C ASN A 92 18.55 1.31 -9.05
N LYS A 93 19.17 0.37 -8.36
CA LYS A 93 18.51 -0.72 -7.66
C LYS A 93 18.57 -0.49 -6.16
N LEU A 94 17.43 -0.31 -5.55
CA LEU A 94 17.25 -0.21 -4.11
C LEU A 94 16.95 -1.60 -3.55
N HIS A 95 17.80 -2.11 -2.70
CA HIS A 95 17.59 -3.36 -1.96
C HIS A 95 17.28 -3.03 -0.51
N VAL A 96 16.06 -3.30 -0.08
CA VAL A 96 15.56 -3.00 1.27
C VAL A 96 15.54 -4.28 2.11
N SER A 97 16.07 -4.19 3.33
CA SER A 97 16.07 -5.25 4.33
C SER A 97 16.06 -4.59 5.71
N ASP A 98 14.85 -4.42 6.30
CA ASP A 98 14.68 -3.63 7.51
C ASP A 98 13.46 -4.06 8.35
N PHE A 99 13.45 -3.65 9.61
CA PHE A 99 12.30 -3.83 10.50
C PHE A 99 11.49 -2.54 10.59
N HIS A 100 10.18 -2.70 10.69
CA HIS A 100 9.22 -1.61 10.85
C HIS A 100 8.24 -1.93 11.98
N VAL A 101 7.80 -0.92 12.72
CA VAL A 101 6.87 -1.09 13.84
C VAL A 101 5.65 -0.21 13.66
N GLU A 102 4.51 -0.73 14.08
CA GLU A 102 3.23 -0.03 14.08
C GLU A 102 2.50 -0.31 15.39
N PHE A 103 1.91 0.72 15.98
CA PHE A 103 1.14 0.67 17.20
C PHE A 103 -0.31 1.01 16.92
N GLY A 104 -1.22 0.31 17.59
CA GLY A 104 -2.65 0.53 17.47
C GLY A 104 -3.33 0.62 18.83
N ALA A 105 -4.34 1.48 18.91
CA ALA A 105 -5.24 1.57 20.04
C ALA A 105 -6.68 1.56 19.52
N GLN A 106 -7.57 0.88 20.22
CA GLN A 106 -8.96 0.77 19.84
C GLN A 106 -9.84 0.79 21.09
N TYR A 107 -10.94 1.53 21.00
CA TYR A 107 -11.98 1.53 22.03
C TYR A 107 -13.33 1.21 21.41
N THR A 108 -13.98 0.15 21.91
CA THR A 108 -15.30 -0.27 21.48
C THR A 108 -16.33 0.02 22.58
N TYR A 109 -17.24 0.93 22.29
CA TYR A 109 -18.38 1.25 23.14
C TYR A 109 -19.61 0.49 22.67
N LYS A 110 -20.19 -0.34 23.54
CA LYS A 110 -21.47 -1.02 23.28
C LYS A 110 -22.63 -0.08 23.67
N ILE A 111 -23.35 0.41 22.66
CA ILE A 111 -24.54 1.28 22.88
C ILE A 111 -25.67 0.42 23.47
N ASN A 112 -25.84 -0.78 22.88
CA ASN A 112 -26.78 -1.80 23.35
C ASN A 112 -26.26 -3.19 22.94
N GLU A 113 -27.07 -4.24 23.06
CA GLU A 113 -26.69 -5.61 22.72
C GLU A 113 -26.36 -5.80 21.24
N LYS A 114 -26.92 -5.00 20.34
CA LYS A 114 -26.78 -5.10 18.88
C LYS A 114 -25.91 -4.02 18.29
N ASP A 115 -25.83 -2.85 18.92
CA ASP A 115 -25.19 -1.67 18.36
C ASP A 115 -23.84 -1.40 19.06
N LYS A 116 -22.81 -1.24 18.27
CA LYS A 116 -21.42 -0.98 18.72
C LYS A 116 -20.83 0.20 17.96
N PHE A 117 -20.14 1.04 18.69
CA PHE A 117 -19.34 2.13 18.14
C PHE A 117 -17.87 1.90 18.52
N THR A 118 -17.00 1.89 17.52
CA THR A 118 -15.58 1.66 17.72
C THR A 118 -14.79 2.83 17.18
N ILE A 119 -13.85 3.34 17.98
CA ILE A 119 -12.84 4.32 17.53
C ILE A 119 -11.48 3.62 17.56
N GLY A 120 -10.68 3.86 16.54
CA GLY A 120 -9.32 3.32 16.42
C GLY A 120 -8.32 4.40 16.07
N ALA A 121 -7.09 4.23 16.59
CA ALA A 121 -5.94 5.04 16.23
C ALA A 121 -4.75 4.13 15.90
N VAL A 122 -3.97 4.53 14.90
CA VAL A 122 -2.75 3.83 14.48
C VAL A 122 -1.61 4.83 14.40
N TYR A 123 -0.44 4.43 14.86
CA TYR A 123 0.78 5.22 14.78
C TYR A 123 1.96 4.36 14.34
N SER A 124 2.70 4.86 13.38
CA SER A 124 3.98 4.30 12.96
C SER A 124 5.04 5.40 12.94
N PRO A 125 6.17 5.22 13.62
CA PRO A 125 7.22 6.24 13.69
C PRO A 125 7.99 6.38 12.39
N LYS A 126 8.50 7.58 12.13
CA LYS A 126 9.49 7.85 11.10
C LYS A 126 10.73 6.99 11.31
N LYS A 127 11.27 6.45 10.23
CA LYS A 127 12.46 5.60 10.31
C LYS A 127 13.32 5.71 9.05
N ALA A 128 14.66 5.75 9.24
CA ALA A 128 15.61 5.56 8.17
C ALA A 128 15.59 4.11 7.70
N LEU A 129 15.50 3.89 6.39
CA LEU A 129 15.55 2.56 5.78
C LEU A 129 16.96 1.99 5.83
N LEU A 130 17.04 0.69 6.13
CA LEU A 130 18.26 -0.09 6.03
C LEU A 130 18.27 -0.90 4.73
N GLY A 131 19.46 -1.04 4.16
CA GLY A 131 19.67 -1.71 2.89
C GLY A 131 20.76 -1.03 2.06
N HIS A 132 20.79 -1.33 0.77
CA HIS A 132 21.80 -0.83 -0.15
C HIS A 132 21.16 -0.31 -1.43
N GLU A 133 21.72 0.75 -1.97
CA GLU A 133 21.48 1.26 -3.32
C GLU A 133 22.66 0.87 -4.20
N TYR A 134 22.37 0.18 -5.28
CA TYR A 134 23.33 -0.16 -6.33
C TYR A 134 23.04 0.73 -7.52
N ARG A 135 24.03 1.51 -7.93
CA ARG A 135 23.96 2.34 -9.14
C ARG A 135 24.93 1.77 -10.16
N THR A 136 24.40 1.39 -11.30
CA THR A 136 25.20 0.85 -12.42
C THR A 136 24.99 1.72 -13.64
N GLU A 137 26.08 2.17 -14.23
CA GLU A 137 26.10 2.92 -15.48
C GLU A 137 26.68 1.99 -16.55
N GLN A 138 25.92 1.74 -17.60
CA GLN A 138 26.28 0.88 -18.72
C GLN A 138 26.22 1.67 -20.02
N VAL A 139 27.15 1.38 -20.90
CA VAL A 139 27.27 1.98 -22.23
C VAL A 139 27.10 0.89 -23.27
N TYR A 140 26.26 1.15 -24.26
CA TYR A 140 26.02 0.23 -25.37
C TYR A 140 26.70 0.74 -26.64
N SER A 141 27.68 -0.02 -27.15
CA SER A 141 28.24 0.22 -28.45
C SER A 141 27.56 -0.67 -29.48
N SER A 142 26.79 -0.08 -30.39
CA SER A 142 26.25 -0.78 -31.57
C SER A 142 27.29 -0.74 -32.70
N SER A 143 28.30 -1.61 -32.69
CA SER A 143 29.06 -1.90 -33.91
C SER A 143 28.31 -2.99 -34.70
N SER A 144 28.37 -2.91 -36.01
CA SER A 144 27.53 -3.64 -36.98
C SER A 144 27.52 -5.18 -36.90
N SER A 145 28.10 -5.81 -35.91
CA SER A 145 28.14 -7.27 -35.74
C SER A 145 27.96 -7.81 -34.31
N SER A 146 27.99 -6.98 -33.29
CA SER A 146 27.71 -7.41 -31.90
C SER A 146 27.28 -6.24 -31.00
N THR A 147 26.19 -6.43 -30.28
CA THR A 147 25.77 -5.50 -29.20
C THR A 147 26.59 -5.88 -27.98
N ALA A 148 27.61 -5.12 -27.65
CA ALA A 148 28.39 -5.29 -26.43
C ALA A 148 27.95 -4.22 -25.43
N SER A 149 27.50 -4.64 -24.24
CA SER A 149 27.33 -3.74 -23.11
C SER A 149 28.57 -3.75 -22.25
N GLN A 150 29.07 -2.60 -21.90
CA GLN A 150 30.19 -2.46 -20.97
C GLN A 150 29.71 -1.70 -19.72
N VAL A 151 29.93 -2.27 -18.55
CA VAL A 151 29.73 -1.57 -17.28
C VAL A 151 30.86 -0.56 -17.11
N GLU A 152 30.51 0.72 -17.16
CA GLU A 152 31.48 1.80 -16.99
C GLU A 152 31.71 2.09 -15.51
N LYS A 153 30.64 2.05 -14.71
CA LYS A 153 30.68 2.38 -13.29
C LYS A 153 29.67 1.59 -12.49
N SER A 154 30.09 1.10 -11.34
CA SER A 154 29.20 0.50 -10.35
C SER A 154 29.53 1.02 -8.97
N ASP A 155 28.56 1.67 -8.34
CA ASP A 155 28.66 2.20 -6.98
C ASP A 155 27.64 1.52 -6.07
N THR A 156 28.03 1.33 -4.81
CA THR A 156 27.14 0.81 -3.76
C THR A 156 27.09 1.80 -2.60
N THR A 157 25.89 2.23 -2.26
CA THR A 157 25.65 3.20 -1.18
C THR A 157 24.66 2.64 -0.16
N SER A 158 24.83 2.97 1.12
CA SER A 158 23.86 2.61 2.16
C SER A 158 22.59 3.43 2.01
N LEU A 159 21.41 2.81 2.18
CA LEU A 159 20.13 3.51 2.24
C LEU A 159 20.00 4.38 3.50
N LYS A 160 20.70 4.02 4.57
CA LYS A 160 20.67 4.75 5.85
C LYS A 160 21.12 6.19 5.66
N GLY A 161 20.22 7.13 5.99
CA GLY A 161 20.47 8.56 5.80
C GLY A 161 20.07 9.13 4.44
N ASN A 162 19.83 8.27 3.45
CA ASN A 162 19.37 8.67 2.11
C ASN A 162 17.87 8.42 1.89
N TYR A 163 17.31 7.39 2.52
CA TYR A 163 15.92 7.01 2.37
C TYR A 163 15.26 6.81 3.73
N GLU A 164 14.08 7.37 3.91
CA GLU A 164 13.32 7.31 5.15
C GLU A 164 11.86 6.95 4.87
N ILE A 165 11.23 6.24 5.80
CA ILE A 165 9.78 6.03 5.85
C ILE A 165 9.16 7.13 6.70
N ALA A 166 8.05 7.71 6.24
CA ALA A 166 7.33 8.76 6.94
C ALA A 166 6.64 8.25 8.21
N SER A 167 6.53 9.12 9.21
CA SER A 167 5.58 8.89 10.30
C SER A 167 4.17 8.78 9.75
N THR A 168 3.44 7.78 10.22
CA THR A 168 2.05 7.55 9.82
C THR A 168 1.13 7.69 11.03
N TYR A 169 0.06 8.44 10.88
CA TYR A 169 -1.00 8.63 11.85
C TYR A 169 -2.32 8.23 11.20
N GLY A 170 -3.05 7.32 11.81
CA GLY A 170 -4.37 6.90 11.36
C GLY A 170 -5.39 7.10 12.47
N LEU A 171 -6.56 7.61 12.12
CA LEU A 171 -7.73 7.70 12.98
C LEU A 171 -8.94 7.21 12.21
N GLY A 172 -9.78 6.41 12.87
CA GLY A 172 -10.98 5.90 12.25
C GLY A 172 -12.08 5.61 13.25
N PHE A 173 -13.28 5.52 12.75
CA PHE A 173 -14.42 5.05 13.53
C PHE A 173 -15.28 4.08 12.73
N THR A 174 -15.96 3.22 13.44
CA THR A 174 -16.92 2.27 12.87
C THR A 174 -18.15 2.20 13.75
N TYR A 175 -19.32 2.32 13.14
CA TYR A 175 -20.59 1.99 13.78
C TYR A 175 -21.12 0.71 13.14
N SER A 176 -21.47 -0.26 13.96
CA SER A 176 -22.00 -1.55 13.51
C SER A 176 -23.24 -1.95 14.27
N ARG A 177 -24.24 -2.41 13.53
CA ARG A 177 -25.39 -3.14 14.05
C ARG A 177 -25.24 -4.60 13.68
N ASP A 178 -25.13 -5.44 14.69
CA ASP A 178 -24.82 -6.86 14.51
C ASP A 178 -25.75 -7.52 13.48
N ASN A 179 -25.13 -8.21 12.51
CA ASN A 179 -25.77 -8.95 11.42
C ASN A 179 -26.67 -8.12 10.49
N LEU A 180 -26.54 -6.79 10.47
CA LEU A 180 -27.35 -5.94 9.61
C LEU A 180 -26.48 -4.99 8.77
N PHE A 181 -25.78 -4.07 9.41
CA PHE A 181 -24.94 -3.14 8.69
C PHE A 181 -23.73 -2.66 9.51
N THR A 182 -22.72 -2.25 8.79
CA THR A 182 -21.51 -1.60 9.33
C THR A 182 -21.18 -0.41 8.47
N VAL A 183 -20.92 0.74 9.07
CA VAL A 183 -20.42 1.93 8.38
C VAL A 183 -19.21 2.45 9.11
N GLY A 184 -18.25 3.00 8.38
CA GLY A 184 -17.04 3.55 8.97
C GLY A 184 -16.38 4.58 8.08
N ALA A 185 -15.50 5.36 8.71
CA ALA A 185 -14.64 6.30 8.02
C ALA A 185 -13.26 6.32 8.68
N ASP A 186 -12.25 6.54 7.85
CA ASP A 186 -10.84 6.56 8.25
C ASP A 186 -10.13 7.76 7.62
N VAL A 187 -9.22 8.35 8.39
CA VAL A 187 -8.27 9.36 7.93
C VAL A 187 -6.86 8.87 8.22
N THR A 188 -6.02 8.90 7.21
CA THR A 188 -4.59 8.57 7.33
C THR A 188 -3.77 9.78 6.92
N PHE A 189 -2.85 10.19 7.76
CA PHE A 189 -1.86 11.23 7.50
C PHE A 189 -0.46 10.63 7.53
N GLN A 190 0.38 10.99 6.53
CA GLN A 190 1.78 10.58 6.47
C GLN A 190 2.64 11.83 6.22
N ASP A 191 3.63 12.02 7.08
CA ASP A 191 4.52 13.18 7.05
C ASP A 191 5.75 12.92 6.18
N TRP A 192 5.53 12.88 4.85
CA TRP A 192 6.58 12.64 3.87
C TRP A 192 7.46 13.85 3.60
N LYS A 193 6.96 15.06 3.85
CA LYS A 193 7.70 16.30 3.56
C LYS A 193 9.02 16.36 4.31
N ASP A 194 9.03 15.88 5.56
CA ASP A 194 10.20 15.87 6.43
C ASP A 194 11.09 14.64 6.26
N THR A 195 10.77 13.76 5.31
CA THR A 195 11.58 12.57 5.03
C THR A 195 12.65 12.83 3.98
N ARG A 196 13.72 12.05 4.05
CA ARG A 196 14.76 12.04 3.01
C ARG A 196 14.43 11.03 1.93
N TYR A 197 14.55 11.47 0.69
CA TYR A 197 14.49 10.65 -0.50
C TYR A 197 15.69 10.95 -1.39
N ALA A 198 16.52 9.94 -1.68
CA ALA A 198 17.80 10.09 -2.36
C ALA A 198 18.70 11.17 -1.71
N GLY A 199 18.77 11.19 -0.38
CA GLY A 199 19.57 12.13 0.39
C GLY A 199 19.03 13.56 0.50
N ARG A 200 17.90 13.86 -0.17
CA ARG A 200 17.28 15.21 -0.20
C ARG A 200 16.00 15.24 0.63
N THR A 201 15.75 16.32 1.32
CA THR A 201 14.49 16.64 1.98
C THR A 201 13.60 17.46 1.05
N ASP A 202 12.31 17.58 1.38
CA ASP A 202 11.31 18.38 0.64
C ASP A 202 11.08 17.95 -0.83
N THR A 203 11.49 16.73 -1.18
CA THR A 203 11.23 16.13 -2.49
C THR A 203 9.82 15.55 -2.60
N LEU A 204 9.19 15.29 -1.47
CA LEU A 204 7.86 14.68 -1.35
C LEU A 204 6.89 15.63 -0.65
N ASN A 205 5.59 15.40 -0.83
CA ASN A 205 4.53 16.10 -0.13
C ASN A 205 3.93 15.20 0.98
N ASN A 206 3.27 15.81 1.95
CA ASN A 206 2.51 15.05 2.92
C ASN A 206 1.33 14.35 2.24
N ARG A 207 1.06 13.14 2.65
CA ARG A 207 -0.06 12.35 2.17
C ARG A 207 -1.23 12.45 3.13
N ILE A 208 -2.42 12.70 2.59
CA ILE A 208 -3.68 12.62 3.31
C ILE A 208 -4.60 11.69 2.55
N LYS A 209 -5.10 10.66 3.22
CA LYS A 209 -6.11 9.76 2.68
C LYS A 209 -7.32 9.76 3.59
N VAL A 210 -8.50 9.97 3.01
CA VAL A 210 -9.80 9.85 3.67
C VAL A 210 -10.57 8.76 2.97
N ALA A 211 -11.14 7.83 3.71
CA ALA A 211 -11.96 6.77 3.17
C ALA A 211 -13.25 6.64 3.97
N VAL A 212 -14.34 6.32 3.30
CA VAL A 212 -15.65 6.04 3.90
C VAL A 212 -16.23 4.80 3.23
N GLY A 213 -16.87 3.95 4.01
CA GLY A 213 -17.48 2.75 3.46
C GLY A 213 -18.53 2.16 4.36
N GLY A 214 -19.32 1.26 3.77
CA GLY A 214 -20.36 0.53 4.50
C GLY A 214 -20.60 -0.86 3.94
N GLU A 215 -21.06 -1.74 4.80
CA GLU A 215 -21.53 -3.09 4.50
C GLU A 215 -22.97 -3.23 4.96
N TYR A 216 -23.80 -3.87 4.16
CA TYR A 216 -25.18 -4.20 4.48
C TYR A 216 -25.48 -5.67 4.20
N ILE A 217 -26.14 -6.34 5.15
CA ILE A 217 -26.55 -7.73 5.07
C ILE A 217 -28.06 -7.77 5.31
N PRO A 218 -28.89 -8.01 4.27
CA PRO A 218 -30.34 -7.97 4.43
C PRO A 218 -30.89 -8.92 5.50
N ASN A 219 -30.46 -10.16 5.50
CA ASN A 219 -30.81 -11.15 6.52
C ASN A 219 -29.87 -12.36 6.45
N ILE A 220 -28.97 -12.49 7.40
CA ILE A 220 -27.96 -13.57 7.45
C ILE A 220 -28.59 -14.97 7.65
N LEU A 221 -29.78 -15.06 8.27
CA LEU A 221 -30.45 -16.32 8.54
C LEU A 221 -31.47 -16.73 7.45
N SER A 222 -31.57 -15.95 6.38
CA SER A 222 -32.54 -16.23 5.31
C SER A 222 -32.18 -17.49 4.52
N ARG A 223 -33.22 -18.25 4.13
CA ARG A 223 -33.06 -19.33 3.14
C ARG A 223 -32.72 -18.82 1.74
N ASN A 224 -33.09 -17.57 1.43
CA ASN A 224 -32.77 -16.92 0.18
C ASN A 224 -31.31 -16.46 0.20
N TYR A 225 -30.49 -17.01 -0.72
CA TYR A 225 -29.06 -16.71 -0.81
C TYR A 225 -28.77 -15.22 -0.98
N LEU A 226 -29.51 -14.50 -1.83
CA LEU A 226 -29.32 -13.06 -2.08
C LEU A 226 -29.47 -12.20 -0.81
N LYS A 227 -30.29 -12.63 0.15
CA LYS A 227 -30.43 -11.93 1.42
C LYS A 227 -29.28 -12.17 2.40
N ARG A 228 -28.42 -13.16 2.13
CA ARG A 228 -27.23 -13.49 2.92
C ARG A 228 -25.95 -12.86 2.36
N ILE A 229 -26.03 -12.35 1.13
CA ILE A 229 -24.90 -11.63 0.52
C ILE A 229 -24.62 -10.36 1.32
N ARG A 230 -23.31 -10.07 1.49
CA ARG A 230 -22.83 -8.82 2.06
C ARG A 230 -22.62 -7.82 0.93
N TYR A 231 -23.39 -6.76 0.91
CA TYR A 231 -23.32 -5.68 -0.06
C TYR A 231 -22.43 -4.58 0.49
N ARG A 232 -21.41 -4.15 -0.25
CA ARG A 232 -20.43 -3.17 0.19
C ARG A 232 -20.33 -2.02 -0.79
N LEU A 233 -20.24 -0.81 -0.24
CA LEU A 233 -19.98 0.41 -1.00
C LEU A 233 -18.91 1.22 -0.26
N GLY A 234 -18.06 1.90 -1.03
CA GLY A 234 -17.03 2.75 -0.47
C GLY A 234 -16.62 3.86 -1.42
N ALA A 235 -16.00 4.87 -0.85
CA ALA A 235 -15.37 5.95 -1.59
C ALA A 235 -14.12 6.41 -0.84
N PHE A 236 -13.14 6.92 -1.57
CA PHE A 236 -11.96 7.50 -0.95
C PHE A 236 -11.43 8.70 -1.73
N TYR A 237 -10.74 9.55 -1.00
CA TYR A 237 -9.90 10.62 -1.52
C TYR A 237 -8.48 10.42 -0.99
N ASN A 238 -7.48 10.51 -1.86
CA ASN A 238 -6.08 10.38 -1.51
C ASN A 238 -5.27 11.50 -2.21
N GLN A 239 -4.66 12.36 -1.40
CA GLN A 239 -3.61 13.25 -1.89
C GLN A 239 -2.29 12.50 -1.73
N SER A 240 -1.65 12.15 -2.85
CA SER A 240 -0.40 11.41 -2.87
C SER A 240 0.77 12.23 -2.34
N TYR A 241 1.79 11.57 -1.86
CA TYR A 241 3.06 12.18 -1.49
C TYR A 241 3.93 12.57 -2.71
N LEU A 242 3.61 12.07 -3.89
CA LEU A 242 4.40 12.34 -5.10
C LEU A 242 4.25 13.79 -5.56
N LYS A 243 5.37 14.44 -5.81
CA LYS A 243 5.48 15.71 -6.52
C LYS A 243 5.74 15.43 -7.99
N VAL A 244 4.94 16.00 -8.88
CA VAL A 244 5.19 15.98 -10.33
C VAL A 244 5.65 17.37 -10.73
N SER A 245 6.85 17.44 -11.29
CA SER A 245 7.40 18.73 -11.79
C SER A 245 7.17 18.84 -13.28
N ASP A 246 6.62 19.96 -13.71
CA ASP A 246 6.54 20.32 -15.12
C ASP A 246 7.85 20.98 -15.53
N ALA A 247 8.58 20.34 -16.45
CA ALA A 247 9.85 20.85 -16.95
C ALA A 247 9.71 22.19 -17.71
N SER A 248 8.52 22.50 -18.27
CA SER A 248 8.28 23.70 -19.05
C SER A 248 7.99 24.92 -18.18
N THR A 249 7.30 24.73 -17.06
CA THR A 249 6.88 25.82 -16.17
C THR A 249 7.65 25.87 -14.85
N ASN A 250 8.51 24.88 -14.59
CA ASN A 250 9.22 24.67 -13.32
C ASN A 250 8.28 24.67 -12.10
N SER A 251 7.00 24.34 -12.33
CA SER A 251 5.99 24.27 -11.28
C SER A 251 5.85 22.87 -10.73
N SER A 252 5.70 22.78 -9.40
CA SER A 252 5.47 21.52 -8.69
C SER A 252 3.98 21.29 -8.51
N MET A 253 3.50 20.11 -8.91
CA MET A 253 2.10 19.70 -8.84
C MET A 253 1.90 18.52 -7.90
N ASN A 254 0.74 18.49 -7.27
CA ASN A 254 0.33 17.39 -6.41
C ASN A 254 -0.48 16.36 -7.21
N MET A 255 -0.31 15.09 -6.90
CA MET A 255 -1.12 14.03 -7.45
C MET A 255 -2.28 13.73 -6.51
N ARG A 256 -3.51 13.69 -7.04
CA ARG A 256 -4.73 13.36 -6.30
C ARG A 256 -5.41 12.16 -6.92
N GLU A 257 -6.04 11.36 -6.08
CA GLU A 257 -6.80 10.18 -6.45
C GLU A 257 -8.18 10.24 -5.79
N VAL A 258 -9.21 9.98 -6.56
CA VAL A 258 -10.58 9.80 -6.09
C VAL A 258 -11.06 8.45 -6.58
N GLY A 259 -11.56 7.63 -5.69
CA GLY A 259 -12.07 6.31 -6.05
C GLY A 259 -13.41 6.01 -5.42
N VAL A 260 -14.19 5.21 -6.14
CA VAL A 260 -15.43 4.61 -5.66
C VAL A 260 -15.34 3.10 -5.82
N SER A 261 -15.92 2.37 -4.87
CA SER A 261 -15.86 0.92 -4.88
C SER A 261 -17.20 0.31 -4.54
N CYS A 262 -17.49 -0.83 -5.15
CA CYS A 262 -18.57 -1.70 -4.76
C CYS A 262 -18.06 -3.13 -4.58
N GLY A 263 -18.73 -3.92 -3.73
CA GLY A 263 -18.27 -5.26 -3.46
C GLY A 263 -19.37 -6.18 -2.95
N PHE A 264 -19.10 -7.48 -3.09
CA PHE A 264 -20.01 -8.54 -2.66
C PHE A 264 -19.23 -9.55 -1.82
N GLY A 265 -19.75 -9.84 -0.63
CA GLY A 265 -19.27 -10.95 0.19
C GLY A 265 -20.22 -12.13 0.05
N LEU A 266 -19.78 -13.18 -0.63
CA LEU A 266 -20.55 -14.38 -0.97
C LEU A 266 -20.28 -15.47 0.07
N PRO A 267 -21.22 -15.76 0.99
CA PRO A 267 -21.03 -16.82 1.98
C PRO A 267 -21.04 -18.19 1.31
N ILE A 268 -20.05 -19.02 1.65
CA ILE A 268 -19.97 -20.42 1.22
C ILE A 268 -20.76 -21.29 2.23
N LYS A 269 -21.00 -22.55 1.87
CA LYS A 269 -21.84 -23.57 2.53
C LYS A 269 -21.94 -23.55 4.07
N SER A 270 -20.98 -23.02 4.79
CA SER A 270 -20.97 -22.99 6.27
C SER A 270 -21.18 -21.61 6.89
N ASP A 271 -21.45 -20.56 6.09
CA ASP A 271 -21.49 -19.16 6.53
C ASP A 271 -20.22 -18.63 7.24
N LYS A 272 -19.24 -19.51 7.45
CA LYS A 272 -17.97 -19.18 8.07
C LYS A 272 -16.92 -18.73 7.07
N SER A 273 -16.99 -19.23 5.84
CA SER A 273 -16.08 -18.86 4.76
C SER A 273 -16.79 -17.97 3.74
N ILE A 274 -16.11 -16.95 3.27
CA ILE A 274 -16.68 -15.90 2.41
C ILE A 274 -15.73 -15.66 1.23
N VAL A 275 -16.27 -15.72 0.01
CA VAL A 275 -15.61 -15.20 -1.18
C VAL A 275 -15.96 -13.71 -1.30
N ASN A 276 -14.96 -12.85 -1.33
CA ASN A 276 -15.15 -11.42 -1.51
C ASN A 276 -14.78 -11.04 -2.94
N LEU A 277 -15.69 -10.35 -3.60
CA LEU A 277 -15.49 -9.75 -4.92
C LEU A 277 -15.56 -8.24 -4.74
N GLY A 278 -14.62 -7.51 -5.31
CA GLY A 278 -14.58 -6.06 -5.27
C GLY A 278 -14.28 -5.47 -6.63
N LEU A 279 -14.97 -4.37 -6.94
CA LEU A 279 -14.73 -3.52 -8.09
C LEU A 279 -14.45 -2.12 -7.58
N GLU A 280 -13.38 -1.51 -8.05
CA GLU A 280 -12.98 -0.15 -7.68
C GLU A 280 -12.62 0.63 -8.94
N TYR A 281 -13.24 1.78 -9.12
CA TYR A 281 -12.88 2.74 -10.16
C TYR A 281 -12.14 3.91 -9.52
N VAL A 282 -10.98 4.26 -10.09
CA VAL A 282 -10.11 5.32 -9.60
C VAL A 282 -9.78 6.29 -10.71
N ASN A 283 -9.98 7.57 -10.43
CA ASN A 283 -9.47 8.68 -11.21
C ASN A 283 -8.27 9.29 -10.48
N ARG A 284 -7.11 9.28 -11.13
CA ARG A 284 -5.86 9.88 -10.65
C ARG A 284 -5.49 11.03 -11.58
N ARG A 285 -5.18 12.18 -11.00
CA ARG A 285 -4.77 13.36 -11.78
C ARG A 285 -3.82 14.28 -11.01
N THR A 286 -3.00 15.01 -11.75
CA THR A 286 -2.22 16.13 -11.20
C THR A 286 -3.07 17.39 -11.04
N THR A 287 -2.76 18.20 -10.02
CA THR A 287 -3.41 19.49 -9.75
C THR A 287 -2.35 20.55 -9.37
N PRO A 288 -2.51 21.84 -9.78
CA PRO A 288 -3.68 22.45 -10.38
C PRO A 288 -3.89 22.13 -11.87
N GLN A 289 -2.85 21.73 -12.61
CA GLN A 289 -2.98 21.39 -14.04
C GLN A 289 -3.00 19.87 -14.24
N ALA A 290 -3.78 19.40 -15.20
CA ALA A 290 -3.92 17.98 -15.51
C ALA A 290 -2.82 17.52 -16.49
N LEU A 291 -1.55 17.51 -16.06
CA LEU A 291 -0.44 16.96 -16.87
C LEU A 291 -0.56 15.45 -17.04
N ILE A 292 -0.98 14.77 -15.98
CA ILE A 292 -1.18 13.33 -15.96
C ILE A 292 -2.62 13.09 -15.50
N THR A 293 -3.37 12.32 -16.28
CA THR A 293 -4.71 11.85 -15.93
C THR A 293 -4.78 10.35 -16.24
N GLU A 294 -5.07 9.56 -15.23
CA GLU A 294 -5.19 8.12 -15.32
C GLU A 294 -6.54 7.69 -14.76
N ASN A 295 -7.21 6.81 -15.48
CA ASN A 295 -8.44 6.16 -15.03
C ASN A 295 -8.19 4.66 -15.05
N TYR A 296 -8.44 3.99 -13.94
CA TYR A 296 -8.30 2.55 -13.91
C TYR A 296 -9.40 1.86 -13.11
N LEU A 297 -9.71 0.66 -13.53
CA LEU A 297 -10.62 -0.24 -12.88
C LEU A 297 -9.81 -1.35 -12.20
N ARG A 298 -9.99 -1.51 -10.90
CA ARG A 298 -9.38 -2.60 -10.14
C ARG A 298 -10.43 -3.64 -9.80
N VAL A 299 -10.13 -4.89 -10.12
CA VAL A 299 -10.93 -6.06 -9.72
C VAL A 299 -10.16 -6.79 -8.63
N SER A 300 -10.81 -7.09 -7.53
CA SER A 300 -10.21 -7.84 -6.42
C SER A 300 -11.06 -9.07 -6.09
N VAL A 301 -10.36 -10.18 -5.85
CA VAL A 301 -10.97 -11.43 -5.37
C VAL A 301 -10.19 -11.86 -4.15
N SER A 302 -10.89 -12.11 -3.05
CA SER A 302 -10.26 -12.65 -1.85
C SER A 302 -11.15 -13.70 -1.18
N LEU A 303 -10.50 -14.59 -0.44
CA LEU A 303 -11.16 -15.68 0.26
C LEU A 303 -10.85 -15.57 1.75
N THR A 304 -11.90 -15.52 2.55
CA THR A 304 -11.81 -15.51 4.01
C THR A 304 -12.26 -16.88 4.53
N PHE A 305 -11.36 -17.59 5.19
CA PHE A 305 -11.66 -18.81 5.91
C PHE A 305 -11.75 -18.52 7.40
N ASN A 306 -12.80 -19.01 8.04
CA ASN A 306 -12.96 -18.94 9.47
C ASN A 306 -13.16 -20.36 10.01
N GLU A 307 -12.07 -20.95 10.50
CA GLU A 307 -12.04 -22.31 11.02
C GLU A 307 -11.75 -22.30 12.52
N PHE A 308 -12.34 -23.26 13.22
CA PHE A 308 -11.98 -23.53 14.61
C PHE A 308 -10.74 -24.39 14.67
N TRP A 309 -9.59 -23.78 14.95
CA TRP A 309 -8.34 -24.48 15.17
C TRP A 309 -8.21 -24.82 16.66
N PHE A 310 -7.57 -25.95 16.98
CA PHE A 310 -7.33 -26.42 18.36
C PHE A 310 -8.52 -27.05 19.10
N PHE A 311 -9.63 -27.40 18.45
CA PHE A 311 -10.60 -28.28 19.06
C PHE A 311 -10.16 -29.76 18.95
N LYS A 312 -9.91 -30.40 20.09
CA LYS A 312 -9.82 -31.88 20.13
C LYS A 312 -11.18 -32.42 19.70
N ARG A 313 -11.26 -33.12 18.58
CA ARG A 313 -12.43 -33.95 18.26
C ARG A 313 -12.51 -35.03 19.32
N LYS A 314 -13.57 -35.04 20.14
CA LYS A 314 -13.91 -36.19 20.96
C LYS A 314 -14.40 -37.24 19.98
N PHE A 315 -13.70 -38.34 19.86
CA PHE A 315 -14.23 -39.57 19.29
C PHE A 315 -15.19 -40.16 20.34
N GLU A 316 -16.46 -40.23 20.03
CA GLU A 316 -17.43 -41.06 20.68
C GLU A 316 -17.37 -42.46 20.07
#